data_ea2dd7bb61f0379babff304daf4ff11c
#
_entry.id   ea2dd7bb61f0379babff304daf4ff11c
#
_cell.length_a   1.000
_cell.length_b   1.000
_cell.length_c   1.000
_cell.angle_alpha   90.00
_cell.angle_beta   90.00
_cell.angle_gamma   90.00
#
_symmetry.space_group_name_H-M   'P 1'
#
loop_
_entity.id
_entity.type
_entity.pdbx_description
1 polymer ?
#
loop_
_entity_poly.entity_id
_entity_poly.type
_entity_poly.pdbx_seq_one_letter_code
_entity_poly.pdbx_strand_id
1 'polypeptide(L)'
;AYGGSSGTSYTDAAVVPSRCEVVVSGGSGAPDGATGEDDKKAADKVAALIDAIGTVTKDSGKKIEAARKAYDALTGTQKKLVGNYSKLTAAEKEFAKLTGSLPFMDVQKHWALEAIKYAYTNDLMNGVSDTAFSPDSTLNRAMLATILYRLEGEPAVKGRNTYADVAADTWYTDAVIWASENGIVTGYG
;
A
#
# COMPACT_ATOMS: atom_id res chain seq x y z
N ALA A 1 -4.32 7.61 -66.62
CA ALA A 1 -4.89 8.31 -65.51
C ALA A 1 -5.30 7.31 -64.41
N TYR A 2 -4.52 7.11 -63.42
CA TYR A 2 -4.95 6.37 -62.21
C TYR A 2 -4.38 7.05 -60.97
N GLY A 3 -5.26 7.47 -60.11
CA GLY A 3 -4.97 8.14 -58.87
C GLY A 3 -4.42 7.19 -57.82
N GLY A 4 -3.36 7.63 -57.15
CA GLY A 4 -2.80 6.95 -56.01
C GLY A 4 -3.62 7.22 -54.76
N SER A 5 -3.97 6.15 -54.07
CA SER A 5 -4.57 6.16 -52.76
C SER A 5 -3.49 6.34 -51.70
N SER A 6 -3.53 7.44 -50.98
CA SER A 6 -2.66 7.69 -49.83
C SER A 6 -3.22 7.00 -48.59
N GLY A 7 -2.52 5.97 -48.11
CA GLY A 7 -2.81 5.32 -46.84
C GLY A 7 -2.44 6.22 -45.68
N THR A 8 -3.43 6.58 -44.88
CA THR A 8 -3.23 7.25 -43.58
C THR A 8 -2.84 6.20 -42.55
N SER A 9 -1.60 6.23 -42.12
CA SER A 9 -1.13 5.47 -40.98
C SER A 9 -1.66 6.11 -39.68
N TYR A 10 -2.53 5.40 -38.99
CA TYR A 10 -2.90 5.73 -37.62
C TYR A 10 -1.74 5.35 -36.71
N THR A 11 -1.04 6.34 -36.22
CA THR A 11 -0.14 6.15 -35.06
C THR A 11 -0.97 6.34 -33.81
N ASP A 12 -1.21 5.23 -33.12
CA ASP A 12 -1.84 5.19 -31.81
C ASP A 12 -0.85 5.78 -30.79
N ALA A 13 -1.03 7.06 -30.50
CA ALA A 13 -0.29 7.73 -29.45
C ALA A 13 -0.96 7.42 -28.11
N ALA A 14 -0.36 6.50 -27.35
CA ALA A 14 -0.72 6.27 -25.97
C ALA A 14 -0.69 7.59 -25.20
N VAL A 15 -1.86 8.04 -24.77
CA VAL A 15 -2.02 9.20 -23.89
C VAL A 15 -1.54 8.79 -22.52
N VAL A 16 -0.30 9.14 -22.20
CA VAL A 16 0.24 9.10 -20.84
C VAL A 16 -0.43 10.25 -20.08
N PRO A 17 -1.13 10.01 -18.97
CA PRO A 17 -1.70 11.12 -18.20
C PRO A 17 -0.58 12.00 -17.68
N SER A 18 -0.65 13.27 -18.06
CA SER A 18 0.29 14.31 -17.67
C SER A 18 0.38 14.42 -16.15
N ARG A 19 1.57 14.15 -15.65
CA ARG A 19 2.02 14.53 -14.33
C ARG A 19 1.67 16.02 -14.12
N CYS A 20 0.97 16.32 -13.04
CA CYS A 20 0.84 17.71 -12.57
C CYS A 20 2.24 18.16 -12.13
N GLU A 21 2.98 18.77 -13.02
CA GLU A 21 4.18 19.52 -12.66
C GLU A 21 3.74 20.83 -12.03
N VAL A 22 3.95 20.93 -10.72
CA VAL A 22 4.00 22.22 -10.05
C VAL A 22 5.30 22.89 -10.50
N VAL A 23 5.17 23.82 -11.43
CA VAL A 23 6.28 24.70 -11.81
C VAL A 23 6.56 25.62 -10.61
N VAL A 24 7.54 25.27 -9.82
CA VAL A 24 8.16 26.17 -8.86
C VAL A 24 9.18 26.98 -9.62
N SER A 25 8.82 28.23 -9.96
CA SER A 25 9.73 29.17 -10.57
C SER A 25 10.91 29.48 -9.63
N GLY A 26 12.09 29.26 -10.12
CA GLY A 26 13.38 29.86 -9.86
C GLY A 26 13.72 30.27 -8.43
N GLY A 27 14.47 29.43 -7.75
CA GLY A 27 15.35 29.79 -6.65
C GLY A 27 16.48 28.78 -6.64
N SER A 28 17.64 29.15 -7.15
CA SER A 28 18.88 28.38 -7.04
C SER A 28 19.29 28.34 -5.58
N GLY A 29 19.15 27.16 -4.99
CA GLY A 29 19.58 26.86 -3.64
C GLY A 29 18.99 25.51 -3.27
N ALA A 30 19.71 24.42 -3.56
CA ALA A 30 19.48 23.19 -2.85
C ALA A 30 19.70 23.51 -1.36
N PRO A 31 18.76 23.23 -0.44
CA PRO A 31 19.10 23.22 0.97
C PRO A 31 19.90 21.94 1.22
N ASP A 32 21.23 22.05 1.03
CA ASP A 32 22.17 21.19 1.71
C ASP A 32 21.87 21.28 3.20
N GLY A 33 21.51 20.13 3.80
CA GLY A 33 21.51 19.95 5.23
C GLY A 33 20.17 19.90 5.93
N ALA A 34 19.23 19.06 5.47
CA ALA A 34 18.40 18.39 6.45
C ALA A 34 19.33 17.45 7.20
N THR A 35 19.82 17.90 8.36
CA THR A 35 20.67 17.09 9.21
C THR A 35 19.82 15.90 9.66
N GLY A 36 20.41 14.74 9.88
CA GLY A 36 19.67 13.56 10.37
C GLY A 36 18.87 13.86 11.66
N GLU A 37 19.16 14.97 12.29
CA GLU A 37 18.47 15.55 13.43
C GLU A 37 17.12 16.20 13.08
N ASP A 38 17.03 16.89 11.94
CA ASP A 38 15.78 17.46 11.45
C ASP A 38 14.82 16.36 10.93
N ASP A 39 15.37 15.35 10.28
CA ASP A 39 14.60 14.18 9.84
C ASP A 39 14.04 13.41 11.06
N LYS A 40 14.85 13.22 12.08
CA LYS A 40 14.41 12.61 13.33
C LYS A 40 13.33 13.43 14.02
N LYS A 41 13.51 14.75 14.11
CA LYS A 41 12.52 15.65 14.70
C LYS A 41 11.18 15.65 13.97
N ALA A 42 11.21 15.52 12.63
CA ALA A 42 10.00 15.37 11.83
C ALA A 42 9.30 14.02 12.12
N ALA A 43 10.07 12.93 12.17
CA ALA A 43 9.55 11.60 12.51
C ALA A 43 9.00 11.53 13.94
N ASP A 44 9.69 12.13 14.92
CA ASP A 44 9.25 12.17 16.34
C ASP A 44 7.92 12.92 16.49
N LYS A 45 7.71 14.01 15.74
CA LYS A 45 6.41 14.70 15.72
C LYS A 45 5.27 13.80 15.25
N VAL A 46 5.51 13.03 14.19
CA VAL A 46 4.50 12.09 13.69
C VAL A 46 4.28 10.95 14.65
N ALA A 47 5.34 10.43 15.26
CA ALA A 47 5.24 9.40 16.29
C ALA A 47 4.40 9.87 17.49
N ALA A 48 4.56 11.14 17.91
CA ALA A 48 3.74 11.73 18.96
C ALA A 48 2.26 11.84 18.59
N LEU A 49 1.93 12.18 17.31
CA LEU A 49 0.55 12.20 16.83
C LEU A 49 -0.07 10.81 16.83
N ILE A 50 0.69 9.79 16.46
CA ILE A 50 0.26 8.38 16.49
C ILE A 50 -0.01 7.95 17.95
N ASP A 51 0.88 8.26 18.89
CA ASP A 51 0.68 7.91 20.30
C ASP A 51 -0.50 8.68 20.93
N ALA A 52 -0.80 9.88 20.46
CA ALA A 52 -1.95 10.67 20.89
C ALA A 52 -3.31 10.12 20.44
N ILE A 53 -3.35 9.15 19.53
CA ILE A 53 -4.60 8.46 19.15
C ILE A 53 -5.16 7.75 20.39
N GLY A 54 -4.31 7.07 21.17
CA GLY A 54 -4.70 6.32 22.35
C GLY A 54 -5.64 5.15 22.01
N THR A 55 -6.62 4.90 22.89
CA THR A 55 -7.65 3.91 22.65
C THR A 55 -8.58 4.37 21.52
N VAL A 56 -8.78 3.51 20.53
CA VAL A 56 -9.60 3.83 19.36
C VAL A 56 -11.09 3.77 19.72
N THR A 57 -11.82 4.83 19.38
CA THR A 57 -13.27 4.95 19.52
C THR A 57 -13.86 5.50 18.23
N LYS A 58 -15.18 5.56 18.12
CA LYS A 58 -15.87 6.17 16.96
C LYS A 58 -15.51 7.65 16.75
N ASP A 59 -15.01 8.32 17.78
CA ASP A 59 -14.61 9.74 17.73
C ASP A 59 -13.13 9.93 17.37
N SER A 60 -12.36 8.83 17.24
CA SER A 60 -10.91 8.88 16.97
C SER A 60 -10.57 9.28 15.52
N GLY A 61 -11.56 9.35 14.61
CA GLY A 61 -11.33 9.58 13.18
C GLY A 61 -10.44 10.78 12.87
N LYS A 62 -10.70 11.94 13.51
CA LYS A 62 -9.88 13.14 13.27
C LYS A 62 -8.43 13.00 13.70
N LYS A 63 -8.16 12.28 14.79
CA LYS A 63 -6.79 12.04 15.26
C LYS A 63 -6.05 11.08 14.33
N ILE A 64 -6.72 10.02 13.88
CA ILE A 64 -6.19 9.04 12.93
C ILE A 64 -5.87 9.72 11.60
N GLU A 65 -6.81 10.51 11.05
CA GLU A 65 -6.61 11.26 9.82
C GLU A 65 -5.44 12.26 9.92
N ALA A 66 -5.34 12.99 11.03
CA ALA A 66 -4.24 13.92 11.26
C ALA A 66 -2.88 13.21 11.32
N ALA A 67 -2.79 12.06 12.01
CA ALA A 67 -1.58 11.25 12.10
C ALA A 67 -1.21 10.67 10.72
N ARG A 68 -2.19 10.18 9.95
CA ARG A 68 -2.01 9.67 8.60
C ARG A 68 -1.49 10.76 7.66
N LYS A 69 -2.13 11.91 7.61
CA LYS A 69 -1.72 13.04 6.79
C LYS A 69 -0.30 13.51 7.12
N ALA A 70 0.04 13.55 8.40
CA ALA A 70 1.37 13.92 8.84
C ALA A 70 2.42 12.87 8.43
N TYR A 71 2.10 11.58 8.52
CA TYR A 71 2.97 10.49 8.06
C TYR A 71 3.18 10.51 6.55
N ASP A 72 2.12 10.72 5.77
CA ASP A 72 2.20 10.75 4.30
C ASP A 72 3.04 11.91 3.78
N ALA A 73 3.06 13.02 4.51
CA ALA A 73 3.89 14.20 4.19
C ALA A 73 5.39 13.99 4.44
N LEU A 74 5.80 12.93 5.15
CA LEU A 74 7.20 12.61 5.40
C LEU A 74 7.91 12.10 4.13
N THR A 75 9.20 12.40 4.03
CA THR A 75 10.09 11.79 3.03
C THR A 75 10.30 10.29 3.30
N GLY A 76 10.79 9.54 2.31
CA GLY A 76 11.08 8.12 2.49
C GLY A 76 12.09 7.84 3.62
N THR A 77 13.06 8.74 3.83
CA THR A 77 14.03 8.63 4.92
C THR A 77 13.37 8.84 6.28
N GLN A 78 12.54 9.88 6.41
CA GLN A 78 11.80 10.22 7.63
C GLN A 78 10.81 9.11 8.02
N LYS A 79 10.10 8.52 7.03
CA LYS A 79 9.16 7.40 7.28
C LYS A 79 9.83 6.21 7.94
N LYS A 80 11.08 5.90 7.56
CA LYS A 80 11.86 4.81 8.19
C LYS A 80 12.21 5.06 9.65
N LEU A 81 12.20 6.33 10.08
CA LEU A 81 12.49 6.72 11.46
C LEU A 81 11.26 6.69 12.38
N VAL A 82 10.06 6.54 11.83
CA VAL A 82 8.81 6.44 12.60
C VAL A 82 8.68 5.03 13.18
N GLY A 83 9.08 4.84 14.43
CA GLY A 83 9.13 3.52 15.08
C GLY A 83 7.77 2.92 15.45
N ASN A 84 6.70 3.73 15.51
CA ASN A 84 5.37 3.29 15.93
C ASN A 84 4.33 3.29 14.78
N TYR A 85 4.77 3.21 13.52
CA TYR A 85 3.88 3.18 12.36
C TYR A 85 2.83 2.04 12.42
N SER A 86 3.19 0.88 12.95
CA SER A 86 2.27 -0.24 13.16
C SER A 86 1.08 0.10 14.06
N LYS A 87 1.24 1.03 15.02
CA LYS A 87 0.12 1.52 15.84
C LYS A 87 -0.87 2.34 15.01
N LEU A 88 -0.39 3.13 14.04
CA LEU A 88 -1.29 3.89 13.16
C LEU A 88 -2.13 2.95 12.30
N THR A 89 -1.52 1.97 11.65
CA THR A 89 -2.24 0.99 10.83
C THR A 89 -3.22 0.14 11.64
N ALA A 90 -2.84 -0.25 12.87
CA ALA A 90 -3.75 -0.94 13.80
C ALA A 90 -4.93 -0.06 14.21
N ALA A 91 -4.70 1.23 14.49
CA ALA A 91 -5.74 2.18 14.82
C ALA A 91 -6.73 2.41 13.67
N GLU A 92 -6.25 2.49 12.44
CA GLU A 92 -7.07 2.60 11.23
C GLU A 92 -7.98 1.38 11.05
N LYS A 93 -7.44 0.18 11.24
CA LYS A 93 -8.20 -1.07 11.15
C LYS A 93 -9.27 -1.15 12.23
N GLU A 94 -8.91 -0.83 13.46
CA GLU A 94 -9.87 -0.82 14.56
C GLU A 94 -10.97 0.22 14.33
N PHE A 95 -10.63 1.40 13.85
CA PHE A 95 -11.59 2.42 13.49
C PHE A 95 -12.50 1.97 12.34
N ALA A 96 -11.96 1.28 11.34
CA ALA A 96 -12.73 0.69 10.26
C ALA A 96 -13.72 -0.37 10.76
N LYS A 97 -13.32 -1.22 11.72
CA LYS A 97 -14.21 -2.18 12.37
C LYS A 97 -15.37 -1.49 13.10
N LEU A 98 -15.08 -0.41 13.83
CA LEU A 98 -16.06 0.32 14.64
C LEU A 98 -17.03 1.16 13.81
N THR A 99 -16.58 1.73 12.68
CA THR A 99 -17.34 2.71 11.90
C THR A 99 -17.71 2.24 10.51
N GLY A 100 -17.00 1.24 9.98
CA GLY A 100 -17.08 0.82 8.60
C GLY A 100 -16.37 1.74 7.61
N SER A 101 -15.64 2.73 8.08
CA SER A 101 -14.87 3.66 7.24
C SER A 101 -13.52 3.05 6.86
N LEU A 102 -13.24 2.97 5.56
CA LEU A 102 -11.96 2.49 5.04
C LEU A 102 -11.04 3.66 4.71
N PRO A 103 -9.70 3.50 4.82
CA PRO A 103 -8.73 4.54 4.46
C PRO A 103 -8.62 4.75 2.95
N PHE A 104 -9.18 3.85 2.14
CA PHE A 104 -9.03 3.82 0.70
C PHE A 104 -10.00 4.78 0.00
N MET A 105 -9.46 5.64 -0.87
CA MET A 105 -10.24 6.63 -1.62
C MET A 105 -10.98 6.03 -2.81
N ASP A 106 -10.44 4.97 -3.40
CA ASP A 106 -10.87 4.33 -4.64
C ASP A 106 -12.00 3.30 -4.49
N VAL A 107 -12.42 3.01 -3.24
CA VAL A 107 -13.44 1.97 -2.96
C VAL A 107 -14.79 2.52 -2.53
N GLN A 108 -14.90 3.82 -2.25
CA GLN A 108 -16.07 4.42 -1.58
C GLN A 108 -17.41 4.20 -2.30
N LYS A 109 -17.38 4.03 -3.62
CA LYS A 109 -18.56 3.76 -4.46
C LYS A 109 -18.45 2.44 -5.22
N HIS A 110 -17.47 1.62 -4.88
CA HIS A 110 -17.24 0.37 -5.56
C HIS A 110 -18.25 -0.70 -5.13
N TRP A 111 -18.74 -1.50 -6.06
CA TRP A 111 -19.73 -2.56 -5.78
C TRP A 111 -19.25 -3.60 -4.74
N ALA A 112 -17.94 -3.84 -4.67
CA ALA A 112 -17.33 -4.78 -3.74
C ALA A 112 -16.96 -4.15 -2.37
N LEU A 113 -17.44 -2.93 -2.04
CA LEU A 113 -17.08 -2.21 -0.82
C LEU A 113 -17.18 -3.07 0.45
N GLU A 114 -18.26 -3.81 0.62
CA GLU A 114 -18.45 -4.65 1.82
C GLU A 114 -17.48 -5.84 1.86
N ALA A 115 -17.16 -6.45 0.72
CA ALA A 115 -16.16 -7.51 0.65
C ALA A 115 -14.75 -6.98 0.93
N ILE A 116 -14.42 -5.79 0.43
CA ILE A 116 -13.15 -5.10 0.68
C ILE A 116 -13.02 -4.75 2.16
N LYS A 117 -14.10 -4.26 2.77
CA LYS A 117 -14.16 -3.96 4.20
C LYS A 117 -13.89 -5.23 5.03
N TYR A 118 -14.55 -6.34 4.69
CA TYR A 118 -14.31 -7.62 5.35
C TYR A 118 -12.83 -8.04 5.20
N ALA A 119 -12.30 -8.03 3.98
CA ALA A 119 -10.92 -8.42 3.72
C ALA A 119 -9.90 -7.55 4.48
N TYR A 120 -10.11 -6.24 4.53
CA TYR A 120 -9.24 -5.31 5.25
C TYR A 120 -9.33 -5.46 6.77
N THR A 121 -10.55 -5.53 7.32
CA THR A 121 -10.75 -5.61 8.79
C THR A 121 -10.35 -6.97 9.38
N ASN A 122 -10.27 -8.01 8.55
CA ASN A 122 -9.80 -9.35 8.95
C ASN A 122 -8.34 -9.62 8.50
N ASP A 123 -7.58 -8.60 8.17
CA ASP A 123 -6.17 -8.68 7.79
C ASP A 123 -5.85 -9.54 6.55
N LEU A 124 -6.86 -9.89 5.76
CA LEU A 124 -6.68 -10.70 4.55
C LEU A 124 -6.01 -9.90 3.43
N MET A 125 -6.39 -8.63 3.26
CA MET A 125 -5.86 -7.72 2.25
C MET A 125 -5.64 -6.32 2.83
N ASN A 126 -4.51 -5.69 2.50
CA ASN A 126 -4.12 -4.37 3.04
C ASN A 126 -4.16 -3.25 2.01
N GLY A 127 -4.63 -3.53 0.77
CA GLY A 127 -4.54 -2.59 -0.34
C GLY A 127 -3.16 -2.57 -0.99
N VAL A 128 -3.01 -1.74 -2.03
CA VAL A 128 -1.74 -1.55 -2.76
C VAL A 128 -0.94 -0.37 -2.22
N SER A 129 -1.58 0.50 -1.44
CA SER A 129 -0.97 1.59 -0.69
C SER A 129 -1.83 1.95 0.52
N ASP A 130 -1.35 2.88 1.34
CA ASP A 130 -2.06 3.34 2.54
C ASP A 130 -3.44 3.96 2.23
N THR A 131 -3.66 4.45 1.01
CA THR A 131 -4.87 5.18 0.61
C THR A 131 -5.57 4.60 -0.62
N ALA A 132 -5.02 3.53 -1.22
CA ALA A 132 -5.59 2.87 -2.38
C ALA A 132 -5.64 1.35 -2.20
N PHE A 133 -6.78 0.77 -2.53
CA PHE A 133 -7.02 -0.68 -2.52
C PHE A 133 -6.79 -1.31 -3.88
N SER A 134 -7.13 -0.60 -4.96
CA SER A 134 -7.06 -1.02 -6.36
C SER A 134 -7.95 -2.24 -6.68
N PRO A 135 -9.26 -2.14 -6.44
CA PRO A 135 -10.16 -3.31 -6.48
C PRO A 135 -10.28 -3.97 -7.86
N ASP A 136 -10.06 -3.19 -8.94
CA ASP A 136 -10.15 -3.69 -10.32
C ASP A 136 -8.81 -4.24 -10.85
N SER A 137 -7.75 -4.22 -10.03
CA SER A 137 -6.45 -4.76 -10.41
C SER A 137 -6.44 -6.29 -10.44
N THR A 138 -5.64 -6.84 -11.34
CA THR A 138 -5.48 -8.29 -11.44
C THR A 138 -4.80 -8.86 -10.20
N LEU A 139 -5.40 -9.88 -9.62
CA LEU A 139 -4.80 -10.65 -8.54
C LEU A 139 -3.73 -11.61 -9.12
N ASN A 140 -2.51 -11.54 -8.62
CA ASN A 140 -1.47 -12.48 -8.99
C ASN A 140 -1.41 -13.69 -8.02
N ARG A 141 -0.64 -14.73 -8.39
CA ARG A 141 -0.55 -15.97 -7.60
C ARG A 141 0.00 -15.76 -6.19
N ALA A 142 0.99 -14.87 -6.03
CA ALA A 142 1.57 -14.56 -4.73
C ALA A 142 0.57 -13.86 -3.81
N MET A 143 -0.25 -12.95 -4.35
CA MET A 143 -1.36 -12.32 -3.62
C MET A 143 -2.37 -13.35 -3.15
N LEU A 144 -2.78 -14.30 -4.02
CA LEU A 144 -3.72 -15.34 -3.65
C LEU A 144 -3.13 -16.25 -2.54
N ALA A 145 -1.89 -16.69 -2.69
CA ALA A 145 -1.21 -17.49 -1.67
C ALA A 145 -1.16 -16.75 -0.32
N THR A 146 -0.89 -15.43 -0.34
CA THR A 146 -0.85 -14.61 0.87
C THR A 146 -2.22 -14.48 1.54
N ILE A 147 -3.29 -14.32 0.75
CA ILE A 147 -4.66 -14.27 1.30
C ILE A 147 -5.02 -15.59 1.99
N LEU A 148 -4.72 -16.72 1.35
CA LEU A 148 -4.99 -18.05 1.92
C LEU A 148 -4.13 -18.30 3.18
N TYR A 149 -2.87 -17.93 3.16
CA TYR A 149 -1.96 -18.03 4.30
C TYR A 149 -2.46 -17.23 5.52
N ARG A 150 -2.92 -16.01 5.28
CA ARG A 150 -3.53 -15.15 6.32
C ARG A 150 -4.87 -15.70 6.82
N LEU A 151 -5.67 -16.27 5.93
CA LEU A 151 -6.94 -16.90 6.30
C LEU A 151 -6.72 -18.08 7.26
N GLU A 152 -5.61 -18.83 7.11
CA GLU A 152 -5.19 -19.89 8.01
C GLU A 152 -4.45 -19.40 9.27
N GLY A 153 -4.36 -18.07 9.47
CA GLY A 153 -3.74 -17.48 10.66
C GLY A 153 -2.21 -17.41 10.61
N GLU A 154 -1.62 -17.36 9.41
CA GLU A 154 -0.18 -17.24 9.19
C GLU A 154 0.64 -18.30 9.95
N PRO A 155 0.39 -19.62 9.73
CA PRO A 155 1.07 -20.67 10.45
C PRO A 155 2.59 -20.65 10.20
N ALA A 156 3.36 -21.07 11.20
CA ALA A 156 4.82 -21.09 11.10
C ALA A 156 5.30 -21.94 9.92
N VAL A 157 6.10 -21.34 9.06
CA VAL A 157 6.70 -21.99 7.88
C VAL A 157 7.93 -22.79 8.30
N LYS A 158 8.07 -24.02 7.84
CA LYS A 158 9.18 -24.93 8.17
C LYS A 158 10.11 -25.17 7.01
N GLY A 159 9.61 -25.01 5.78
CA GLY A 159 10.34 -25.28 4.54
C GLY A 159 11.25 -24.15 4.12
N ARG A 160 11.87 -24.35 2.97
CA ARG A 160 12.71 -23.35 2.31
C ARG A 160 12.07 -22.96 0.99
N ASN A 161 12.32 -21.72 0.58
CA ASN A 161 11.97 -21.28 -0.76
C ASN A 161 12.74 -22.10 -1.80
N THR A 162 12.01 -22.82 -2.65
CA THR A 162 12.57 -23.63 -3.75
C THR A 162 12.38 -22.97 -5.11
N TYR A 163 11.71 -21.82 -5.17
CA TYR A 163 11.40 -21.11 -6.41
C TYR A 163 12.39 -19.98 -6.65
N ALA A 164 13.00 -19.98 -7.82
CA ALA A 164 14.02 -18.97 -8.21
C ALA A 164 13.43 -17.57 -8.43
N ASP A 165 12.15 -17.48 -8.74
CA ASP A 165 11.39 -16.25 -8.98
C ASP A 165 10.71 -15.68 -7.73
N VAL A 166 10.86 -16.35 -6.59
CA VAL A 166 10.38 -15.87 -5.29
C VAL A 166 11.56 -15.30 -4.51
N ALA A 167 11.60 -13.98 -4.38
CA ALA A 167 12.65 -13.32 -3.61
C ALA A 167 12.53 -13.67 -2.11
N ALA A 168 13.66 -13.74 -1.42
CA ALA A 168 13.68 -13.92 0.03
C ALA A 168 13.22 -12.63 0.74
N ASP A 169 12.69 -12.79 1.95
CA ASP A 169 12.30 -11.70 2.86
C ASP A 169 11.33 -10.68 2.26
N THR A 170 10.45 -11.13 1.36
CA THR A 170 9.34 -10.33 0.85
C THR A 170 8.05 -10.64 1.60
N TRP A 171 7.03 -9.78 1.40
CA TRP A 171 5.72 -9.92 2.05
C TRP A 171 4.96 -11.21 1.68
N TYR A 172 5.35 -11.90 0.61
CA TYR A 172 4.73 -13.13 0.12
C TYR A 172 5.61 -14.38 0.27
N THR A 173 6.86 -14.25 0.71
CA THR A 173 7.82 -15.37 0.75
C THR A 173 7.28 -16.53 1.60
N ASP A 174 6.91 -16.26 2.84
CA ASP A 174 6.39 -17.29 3.76
C ASP A 174 5.07 -17.88 3.25
N ALA A 175 4.20 -17.05 2.71
CA ALA A 175 2.94 -17.50 2.13
C ALA A 175 3.13 -18.46 0.95
N VAL A 176 4.10 -18.19 0.08
CA VAL A 176 4.40 -19.08 -1.06
C VAL A 176 5.02 -20.39 -0.59
N ILE A 177 5.93 -20.36 0.38
CA ILE A 177 6.52 -21.58 0.95
C ILE A 177 5.42 -22.43 1.62
N TRP A 178 4.59 -21.82 2.47
CA TRP A 178 3.46 -22.49 3.10
C TRP A 178 2.49 -23.10 2.07
N ALA A 179 2.12 -22.35 1.05
CA ALA A 179 1.22 -22.82 0.00
C ALA A 179 1.82 -23.99 -0.81
N SER A 180 3.15 -23.99 -1.01
CA SER A 180 3.87 -25.08 -1.63
C SER A 180 3.90 -26.34 -0.74
N GLU A 181 4.21 -26.18 0.56
CA GLU A 181 4.22 -27.29 1.54
C GLU A 181 2.85 -27.97 1.65
N ASN A 182 1.77 -27.22 1.49
CA ASN A 182 0.41 -27.71 1.56
C ASN A 182 -0.17 -28.14 0.19
N GLY A 183 0.64 -28.15 -0.88
CA GLY A 183 0.21 -28.55 -2.22
C GLY A 183 -0.79 -27.60 -2.88
N ILE A 184 -0.93 -26.37 -2.38
CA ILE A 184 -1.85 -25.34 -2.91
C ILE A 184 -1.26 -24.73 -4.18
N VAL A 185 0.05 -24.49 -4.19
CA VAL A 185 0.77 -23.99 -5.36
C VAL A 185 1.91 -24.95 -5.73
N THR A 186 2.08 -25.16 -7.03
CA THR A 186 3.24 -25.86 -7.63
C THR A 186 3.91 -24.88 -8.58
N GLY A 187 5.23 -24.93 -8.70
CA GLY A 187 5.97 -24.13 -9.68
C GLY A 187 5.60 -24.51 -11.11
N TYR A 188 6.02 -23.69 -12.05
CA TYR A 188 6.14 -24.10 -13.45
C TYR A 188 7.46 -24.86 -13.55
N GLY A 189 7.39 -26.16 -13.84
CA GLY A 189 8.56 -27.04 -14.01
C GLY A 189 9.43 -26.64 -15.20
#